data_fe9a0442da49d26fe5e007a32e4c5b9a
#
_entry.id   fe9a0442da49d26fe5e007a32e4c5b9a
#
_cell.length_a   1.000
_cell.length_b   1.000
_cell.length_c   1.000
_cell.angle_alpha   90.00
_cell.angle_beta   90.00
_cell.angle_gamma   90.00
#
_symmetry.space_group_name_H-M   'P 1'
#
loop_
_entity.id
_entity.type
_entity.pdbx_description
1 polymer ?
#
loop_
_entity_poly.entity_id
_entity_poly.type
_entity_poly.pdbx_seq_one_letter_code
_entity_poly.pdbx_strand_id
1 'polypeptide(L)' 'MADGVVKWFDIEKGYGFITSQEGEDIFVHFTAIPGEGFRILNQGDKVTFDLVIGQKGPQARNVISHSKR' A
#
# COMPACT_ATOMS: atom_id res chain seq x y z
N MET A 1 4.39 12.88 0.22
CA MET A 1 3.54 11.68 0.21
C MET A 1 2.92 11.48 -1.14
N ALA A 2 2.76 10.25 -1.51
CA ALA A 2 2.15 9.91 -2.78
C ALA A 2 0.75 9.35 -2.53
N ASP A 3 -0.09 9.46 -3.53
CA ASP A 3 -1.45 8.95 -3.46
C ASP A 3 -1.60 7.76 -4.40
N GLY A 4 -2.45 6.83 -4.02
CA GLY A 4 -2.74 5.69 -4.86
C GLY A 4 -3.98 4.96 -4.42
N VAL A 5 -4.25 3.88 -5.11
CA VAL A 5 -5.39 3.01 -4.84
C VAL A 5 -4.88 1.59 -4.75
N VAL A 6 -5.36 0.84 -3.76
CA VAL A 6 -4.93 -0.54 -3.60
C VAL A 6 -5.42 -1.37 -4.78
N LYS A 7 -4.47 -1.98 -5.48
CA LYS A 7 -4.80 -2.84 -6.60
C LYS A 7 -5.26 -4.20 -6.08
N TRP A 8 -4.51 -4.77 -5.16
CA TRP A 8 -4.89 -5.98 -4.46
C TRP A 8 -3.95 -6.15 -3.28
N PHE A 9 -4.39 -6.94 -2.32
CA PHE A 9 -3.57 -7.22 -1.15
C PHE A 9 -3.88 -8.64 -0.69
N ASP A 10 -2.83 -9.44 -0.48
CA ASP A 10 -2.98 -10.83 -0.05
C ASP A 10 -2.73 -10.89 1.44
N ILE A 11 -3.78 -11.12 2.20
CA ILE A 11 -3.69 -11.12 3.65
C ILE A 11 -2.79 -12.25 4.15
N GLU A 12 -2.86 -13.39 3.51
CA GLU A 12 -2.10 -14.54 3.97
C GLU A 12 -0.61 -14.34 3.74
N LYS A 13 -0.26 -13.76 2.61
CA LYS A 13 1.15 -13.53 2.29
C LYS A 13 1.67 -12.24 2.87
N GLY A 14 0.78 -11.32 3.20
CA GLY A 14 1.16 -10.08 3.84
C GLY A 14 1.70 -9.02 2.91
N TYR A 15 1.35 -9.06 1.63
CA TYR A 15 1.81 -8.04 0.70
C TYR A 15 0.80 -7.84 -0.42
N GLY A 16 1.00 -6.76 -1.15
CA GLY A 16 0.15 -6.47 -2.29
C GLY A 16 0.74 -5.34 -3.10
N PHE A 17 -0.10 -4.70 -3.87
CA PHE A 17 0.31 -3.62 -4.74
C PHE A 17 -0.66 -2.47 -4.67
N ILE A 18 -0.12 -1.26 -4.80
CA ILE A 18 -0.89 -0.03 -4.88
C ILE A 18 -0.63 0.54 -6.28
N THR A 19 -1.70 0.97 -6.94
CA THR A 19 -1.55 1.65 -8.22
C THR A 19 -1.43 3.14 -7.93
N SER A 20 -0.31 3.73 -8.32
CA SER A 20 -0.09 5.16 -8.09
C SER A 20 -0.97 5.98 -9.03
N GLN A 21 -1.03 7.29 -8.78
CA GLN A 21 -1.78 8.17 -9.66
C GLN A 21 -1.26 8.16 -11.08
N GLU A 22 0.00 7.81 -11.25
CA GLU A 22 0.61 7.75 -12.57
C GLU A 22 0.45 6.39 -13.22
N GLY A 23 -0.23 5.46 -12.55
CA GLY A 23 -0.50 4.16 -13.13
C GLY A 23 0.56 3.12 -12.87
N GLU A 24 1.53 3.40 -12.00
CA GLU A 24 2.58 2.45 -11.68
C GLU A 24 2.14 1.54 -10.55
N ASP A 25 2.60 0.31 -10.59
CA ASP A 25 2.35 -0.64 -9.50
C ASP A 25 3.44 -0.49 -8.47
N ILE A 26 3.02 -0.22 -7.22
CA ILE A 26 3.94 0.02 -6.11
C ILE A 26 3.78 -1.11 -5.11
N PHE A 27 4.86 -1.81 -4.83
CA PHE A 27 4.84 -2.93 -3.89
C PHE A 27 4.59 -2.41 -2.47
N VAL A 28 3.76 -3.13 -1.72
CA VAL A 28 3.49 -2.79 -0.33
C VAL A 28 3.49 -4.07 0.50
N HIS A 29 4.16 -4.03 1.63
CA HIS A 29 4.21 -5.13 2.59
C HIS A 29 3.46 -4.71 3.85
N PHE A 30 2.90 -5.67 4.59
CA PHE A 30 2.11 -5.31 5.75
C PHE A 30 2.91 -4.52 6.79
N THR A 31 4.24 -4.71 6.82
CA THR A 31 5.07 -3.95 7.74
C THR A 31 5.14 -2.47 7.39
N ALA A 32 4.71 -2.10 6.19
CA ALA A 32 4.67 -0.71 5.77
C ALA A 32 3.39 -0.01 6.20
N ILE A 33 2.46 -0.74 6.81
CA ILE A 33 1.18 -0.19 7.26
C ILE A 33 1.28 0.05 8.75
N PRO A 34 1.34 1.30 9.19
CA PRO A 34 1.48 1.57 10.62
C PRO A 34 0.18 1.28 11.35
N GLY A 35 0.30 1.07 12.65
CA GLY A 35 -0.86 0.87 13.49
C GLY A 35 -0.81 -0.46 14.20
N GLU A 36 -1.85 -0.69 14.99
CA GLU A 36 -1.99 -1.92 15.76
C GLU A 36 -3.13 -2.74 15.19
N GLY A 37 -3.10 -4.02 15.48
CA GLY A 37 -4.15 -4.90 15.01
C GLY A 37 -3.91 -5.32 13.58
N PHE A 38 -4.99 -5.43 12.84
CA PHE A 38 -4.89 -5.88 11.46
C PHE A 38 -4.30 -4.80 10.59
N ARG A 39 -3.29 -5.19 9.84
CA ARG A 39 -2.62 -4.29 8.92
C ARG A 39 -2.91 -4.77 7.51
N ILE A 40 -4.15 -4.58 7.10
CA ILE A 40 -4.59 -5.05 5.81
C ILE A 40 -5.14 -3.90 5.00
N LEU A 41 -5.08 -4.07 3.70
CA LEU A 41 -5.65 -3.13 2.75
C LEU A 41 -6.67 -3.87 1.92
N ASN A 42 -7.74 -3.18 1.56
CA ASN A 42 -8.76 -3.75 0.72
C ASN A 42 -8.64 -3.21 -0.68
N GLN A 43 -8.95 -4.05 -1.65
CA GLN A 43 -8.92 -3.64 -3.04
C GLN A 43 -9.80 -2.40 -3.21
N GLY A 44 -9.24 -1.40 -3.89
CA GLY A 44 -9.96 -0.17 -4.14
C GLY A 44 -9.84 0.91 -3.08
N ASP A 45 -9.18 0.61 -1.96
CA ASP A 45 -8.97 1.60 -0.92
C ASP A 45 -8.06 2.72 -1.42
N LYS A 46 -8.40 3.94 -1.07
CA LYS A 46 -7.52 5.06 -1.33
C LYS A 46 -6.51 5.19 -0.22
N VAL A 47 -5.26 5.35 -0.59
CA VAL A 47 -4.16 5.39 0.38
C VAL A 47 -3.21 6.52 0.04
N THR A 48 -2.48 6.97 1.07
CA THR A 48 -1.30 7.80 0.88
C THR A 48 -0.12 7.03 1.44
N PHE A 49 1.05 7.28 0.90
CA PHE A 49 2.23 6.53 1.29
C PHE A 49 3.48 7.31 0.91
N ASP A 50 4.59 6.89 1.49
CA ASP A 50 5.90 7.39 1.10
C ASP A 50 6.50 6.43 0.10
N LEU A 51 6.92 6.96 -1.04
CA LEU A 51 7.51 6.14 -2.08
C LEU A 51 8.99 6.02 -1.84
N VAL A 52 9.48 4.80 -1.81
CA VAL A 52 10.91 4.52 -1.71
C VAL A 52 11.26 3.52 -2.80
N ILE A 53 12.52 3.56 -3.21
CA ILE A 53 13.00 2.61 -4.20
C ILE A 53 13.77 1.53 -3.47
N GLY A 54 13.23 0.32 -3.52
CA GLY A 54 13.87 -0.83 -2.90
C GLY A 54 14.55 -1.70 -3.93
N GLN A 55 14.99 -2.85 -3.48
CA GLN A 55 15.68 -3.78 -4.37
C GLN A 55 14.77 -4.30 -5.47
N LYS A 56 13.49 -4.41 -5.17
CA LYS A 56 12.51 -4.91 -6.13
C LYS A 56 11.82 -3.81 -6.91
N GLY A 57 12.28 -2.59 -6.74
CA GLY A 57 11.68 -1.45 -7.41
C GLY A 57 10.92 -0.56 -6.45
N PRO A 58 9.95 0.19 -6.95
CA PRO A 58 9.19 1.12 -6.10
C PRO A 58 8.44 0.39 -5.00
N GLN A 59 8.54 0.91 -3.79
CA GLN A 59 7.85 0.35 -2.62
C GLN A 59 7.16 1.46 -1.86
N ALA A 60 6.04 1.10 -1.21
CA ALA A 60 5.31 2.03 -0.36
C ALA A 60 5.71 1.83 1.09
N ARG A 61 5.83 2.93 1.81
CA ARG A 61 6.10 2.94 3.25
C ARG A 61 5.13 3.89 3.91
N ASN A 62 4.86 3.64 5.18
CA ASN A 62 3.95 4.49 5.96
C ASN A 62 2.61 4.66 5.26
N VAL A 63 2.03 3.54 4.86
CA VAL A 63 0.79 3.55 4.08
C VAL A 63 -0.37 3.86 5.01
N ILE A 64 -1.17 4.84 4.64
CA ILE A 64 -2.33 5.24 5.42
C ILE A 64 -3.56 5.12 4.53
N SER A 65 -4.52 4.32 4.98
CA SER A 65 -5.76 4.13 4.24
C SER A 65 -6.74 5.24 4.61
N HIS A 66 -7.39 5.78 3.60
CA HIS A 66 -8.39 6.84 3.80
C HIS A 66 -9.79 6.34 3.54
N SER A 67 -9.95 5.05 3.33
CA SER A 67 -11.29 4.49 3.14
C SER A 67 -12.05 4.53 4.44
N LYS A 68 -13.29 4.93 4.35
CA LYS A 68 -14.12 4.88 5.52
C LYS A 68 -14.81 3.58 5.59
N ARG A 69 -15.08 3.23 6.72
CA ARG A 69 -15.70 2.00 6.85
C ARG A 69 -16.68 1.89 7.36
#